data_7826ff464ab8dfe9d15396708c1b3e14
#
_entry.id   7826ff464ab8dfe9d15396708c1b3e14
#
_cell.length_a   1.000
_cell.length_b   1.000
_cell.length_c   1.000
_cell.angle_alpha   90.00
_cell.angle_beta   90.00
_cell.angle_gamma   90.00
#
_symmetry.space_group_name_H-M   'P 1'
#
loop_
_entity.id
_entity.type
_entity.pdbx_description
1 polymer ?
#
loop_
_entity_poly.entity_id
_entity_poly.type
_entity_poly.pdbx_seq_one_letter_code
_entity_poly.pdbx_strand_id
1 'polypeptide(L)'
;MGMDLTNYVEVRDHKTGEWKIAPVQVETVHYEAEHMDKPCCLTKIVYEYDYAQPWYGRNSELFSILEGGNYNSILSYSRGLPSDVSKEVYDFHEQFKNEDFDGYWSYGESYLTLAELSSALTDRKKYPKWIKYRDEFGSKIKEHGSYWDLKDFVDAIRYFTNLVPGVYDSNDVRVVFWFDC
;
A
#
# COMPACT_ATOMS: atom_id res chain seq x y z
N MET A 1 14.83 -12.50 3.38
CA MET A 1 14.17 -11.67 2.37
C MET A 1 13.18 -10.78 3.10
N GLY A 2 13.04 -9.54 2.70
CA GLY A 2 12.09 -8.62 3.30
C GLY A 2 10.86 -8.54 2.40
N MET A 3 9.70 -8.35 3.01
CA MET A 3 8.42 -8.16 2.33
C MET A 3 8.15 -6.68 2.16
N ASP A 4 7.75 -6.27 0.98
CA ASP A 4 7.32 -4.91 0.67
C ASP A 4 5.82 -4.90 0.34
N LEU A 5 5.18 -3.75 0.45
CA LEU A 5 3.77 -3.55 0.17
C LEU A 5 3.62 -2.61 -1.02
N THR A 6 3.15 -3.12 -2.15
CA THR A 6 2.71 -2.30 -3.26
C THR A 6 1.23 -2.00 -3.11
N ASN A 7 0.86 -0.71 -3.23
CA ASN A 7 -0.50 -0.29 -2.93
C ASN A 7 -0.90 0.98 -3.69
N TYR A 8 -2.10 0.99 -4.25
CA TYR A 8 -2.65 2.12 -5.02
C TYR A 8 -4.06 2.48 -4.57
N VAL A 9 -4.35 3.77 -4.51
CA VAL A 9 -5.70 4.27 -4.21
C VAL A 9 -6.49 4.39 -5.49
N GLU A 10 -7.69 3.84 -5.50
CA GLU A 10 -8.66 4.03 -6.56
C GLU A 10 -9.90 4.74 -6.04
N VAL A 11 -10.47 5.57 -6.88
CA VAL A 11 -11.73 6.28 -6.64
C VAL A 11 -12.74 5.91 -7.72
N ARG A 12 -14.01 5.83 -7.35
CA ARG A 12 -15.08 5.48 -8.26
C ARG A 12 -15.67 6.73 -8.91
N ASP A 13 -15.67 6.77 -10.22
CA ASP A 13 -16.31 7.83 -10.98
C ASP A 13 -17.84 7.69 -10.87
N HIS A 14 -18.50 8.67 -10.26
CA HIS A 14 -19.95 8.64 -10.05
C HIS A 14 -20.80 8.68 -11.34
N LYS A 15 -20.19 9.12 -12.46
CA LYS A 15 -20.92 9.22 -13.75
C LYS A 15 -20.86 7.90 -14.52
N THR A 16 -19.69 7.26 -14.52
CA THR A 16 -19.46 6.03 -15.30
C THR A 16 -19.56 4.78 -14.42
N GLY A 17 -19.38 4.91 -13.11
CA GLY A 17 -19.26 3.80 -12.17
C GLY A 17 -17.90 3.08 -12.20
N GLU A 18 -16.99 3.53 -13.06
CA GLU A 18 -15.68 2.93 -13.22
C GLU A 18 -14.71 3.35 -12.11
N TRP A 19 -13.84 2.44 -11.74
CA TRP A 19 -12.73 2.75 -10.84
C TRP A 19 -11.57 3.35 -11.61
N LYS A 20 -10.95 4.36 -11.03
CA LYS A 20 -9.80 5.06 -11.59
C LYS A 20 -8.75 5.22 -10.52
N ILE A 21 -7.48 5.03 -10.87
CA ILE A 21 -6.38 5.31 -9.96
C ILE A 21 -6.40 6.78 -9.57
N ALA A 22 -6.13 7.07 -8.29
CA ALA A 22 -5.96 8.45 -7.84
C ALA A 22 -4.76 9.07 -8.57
N PRO A 23 -4.92 10.18 -9.30
CA PRO A 23 -3.90 10.73 -10.20
C PRO A 23 -2.82 11.50 -9.43
N VAL A 24 -2.32 10.94 -8.36
CA VAL A 24 -1.19 11.48 -7.59
C VAL A 24 0.08 10.89 -8.18
N GLN A 25 0.82 11.70 -8.92
CA GLN A 25 2.07 11.29 -9.55
C GLN A 25 3.26 11.76 -8.74
N VAL A 26 4.29 10.93 -8.69
CA VAL A 26 5.61 11.27 -8.15
C VAL A 26 6.65 11.20 -9.27
N GLU A 27 7.57 12.14 -9.25
CA GLU A 27 8.72 12.11 -10.14
C GLU A 27 9.74 11.12 -9.58
N THR A 28 10.02 10.06 -10.33
CA THR A 28 11.05 9.10 -10.00
C THR A 28 12.28 9.38 -10.85
N VAL A 29 13.41 9.57 -10.21
CA VAL A 29 14.67 9.83 -10.89
C VAL A 29 15.48 8.53 -10.94
N HIS A 30 15.62 7.97 -12.13
CA HIS A 30 16.49 6.82 -12.37
C HIS A 30 17.84 7.28 -12.86
N TYR A 31 18.89 6.72 -12.25
CA TYR A 31 20.27 6.93 -12.67
C TYR A 31 20.73 5.74 -13.50
N GLU A 32 20.86 5.91 -14.81
CA GLU A 32 21.48 4.89 -15.65
C GLU A 32 23.00 5.07 -15.64
N ALA A 33 23.72 4.04 -15.25
CA ALA A 33 25.18 3.99 -15.41
C ALA A 33 25.52 3.49 -16.83
N GLU A 34 26.05 4.34 -17.68
CA GLU A 34 26.44 3.94 -19.05
C GLU A 34 27.58 2.90 -19.09
N HIS A 35 28.36 2.77 -18.02
CA HIS A 35 29.42 1.78 -17.91
C HIS A 35 29.55 1.27 -16.48
N MET A 36 29.30 -0.01 -16.25
CA MET A 36 29.54 -0.68 -14.96
C MET A 36 31.00 -0.62 -14.50
N ASP A 37 31.93 -0.38 -15.42
CA ASP A 37 33.36 -0.40 -15.13
C ASP A 37 33.94 0.93 -14.60
N LYS A 38 33.11 2.00 -14.55
CA LYS A 38 33.53 3.31 -14.02
C LYS A 38 32.47 3.90 -13.10
N PRO A 39 32.59 3.72 -11.79
CA PRO A 39 31.57 4.10 -10.82
C PRO A 39 31.33 5.62 -10.66
N CYS A 40 31.94 6.46 -11.45
CA CYS A 40 31.85 7.92 -11.37
C CYS A 40 31.15 8.61 -12.55
N CYS A 41 30.63 7.87 -13.52
CA CYS A 41 30.00 8.47 -14.70
C CYS A 41 28.49 8.21 -14.72
N LEU A 42 27.73 9.05 -14.02
CA LEU A 42 26.29 9.16 -14.19
C LEU A 42 26.03 9.94 -15.48
N THR A 43 25.59 9.26 -16.53
CA THR A 43 25.53 9.85 -17.87
C THR A 43 24.12 10.22 -18.30
N LYS A 44 23.09 9.68 -17.64
CA LYS A 44 21.72 10.00 -18.00
C LYS A 44 20.80 9.99 -16.78
N ILE A 45 20.08 11.08 -16.60
CA ILE A 45 18.98 11.18 -15.66
C ILE A 45 17.72 10.94 -16.49
N VAL A 46 17.01 9.85 -16.20
CA VAL A 46 15.70 9.58 -16.77
C VAL A 46 14.67 9.97 -15.74
N TYR A 47 13.77 10.86 -16.11
CA TYR A 47 12.62 11.23 -15.28
C TYR A 47 11.46 10.37 -15.72
N GLU A 48 10.98 9.52 -14.83
CA GLU A 48 9.75 8.78 -15.01
C GLU A 48 8.73 9.28 -14.02
N TYR A 49 7.48 9.36 -14.45
CA TYR A 49 6.37 9.68 -13.57
C TYR A 49 5.63 8.40 -13.25
N ASP A 50 5.63 8.04 -11.99
CA ASP A 50 4.88 6.90 -11.50
C ASP A 50 3.73 7.37 -10.60
N TYR A 51 2.73 6.53 -10.41
CA TYR A 51 1.67 6.82 -9.46
C TYR A 51 2.18 6.64 -8.03
N ALA A 52 1.90 7.65 -7.20
CA ALA A 52 2.30 7.60 -5.81
C ALA A 52 1.51 6.52 -5.06
N GLN A 53 2.22 5.81 -4.21
CA GLN A 53 1.64 4.86 -3.28
C GLN A 53 1.36 5.55 -1.94
N PRO A 54 0.20 5.31 -1.30
CA PRO A 54 -0.10 5.91 0.01
C PRO A 54 0.82 5.40 1.13
N TRP A 55 1.44 4.25 0.95
CA TRP A 55 2.39 3.69 1.90
C TRP A 55 3.65 3.20 1.23
N TYR A 56 4.78 3.57 1.81
CA TYR A 56 6.10 3.10 1.42
C TYR A 56 6.81 2.51 2.63
N GLY A 57 7.52 1.42 2.43
CA GLY A 57 8.36 0.79 3.43
C GLY A 57 7.73 -0.41 4.13
N ARG A 58 8.53 -1.04 4.97
CA ARG A 58 8.23 -2.31 5.63
C ARG A 58 7.63 -2.07 7.00
N ASN A 59 6.45 -2.61 7.22
CA ASN A 59 5.78 -2.56 8.52
C ASN A 59 5.03 -3.88 8.75
N SER A 60 5.62 -4.77 9.53
CA SER A 60 5.08 -6.09 9.80
C SER A 60 3.72 -6.07 10.49
N GLU A 61 3.45 -5.06 11.32
CA GLU A 61 2.14 -4.89 11.97
C GLU A 61 1.06 -4.52 10.94
N LEU A 62 1.33 -3.51 10.10
CA LEU A 62 0.41 -3.16 9.01
C LEU A 62 0.17 -4.33 8.06
N PHE A 63 1.23 -5.04 7.70
CA PHE A 63 1.14 -6.21 6.81
C PHE A 63 0.25 -7.29 7.41
N SER A 64 0.41 -7.61 8.70
CA SER A 64 -0.44 -8.59 9.38
C SER A 64 -1.91 -8.17 9.45
N ILE A 65 -2.20 -6.88 9.41
CA ILE A 65 -3.56 -6.33 9.37
C ILE A 65 -4.18 -6.46 7.97
N LEU A 66 -3.39 -6.28 6.92
CA LEU A 66 -3.85 -6.30 5.53
C LEU A 66 -3.85 -7.70 4.93
N GLU A 67 -2.83 -8.52 5.27
CA GLU A 67 -2.71 -9.89 4.79
C GLU A 67 -3.88 -10.75 5.28
N GLY A 68 -4.61 -11.36 4.35
CA GLY A 68 -5.74 -12.21 4.69
C GLY A 68 -5.32 -13.47 5.47
N GLY A 69 -6.20 -13.94 6.37
CA GLY A 69 -6.01 -15.20 7.08
C GLY A 69 -5.29 -15.13 8.43
N ASN A 70 -4.72 -14.01 8.81
CA ASN A 70 -4.09 -13.78 10.10
C ASN A 70 -5.11 -13.35 11.17
N TYR A 71 -4.79 -13.62 12.44
CA TYR A 71 -5.65 -13.24 13.59
C TYR A 71 -5.94 -11.72 13.62
N ASN A 72 -4.95 -10.90 13.28
CA ASN A 72 -5.10 -9.43 13.27
C ASN A 72 -5.66 -8.89 11.95
N SER A 73 -5.81 -9.70 10.92
CA SER A 73 -6.22 -9.25 9.61
C SER A 73 -7.67 -8.73 9.59
N ILE A 74 -7.89 -7.67 8.81
CA ILE A 74 -9.25 -7.18 8.48
C ILE A 74 -10.00 -8.23 7.68
N LEU A 75 -9.30 -8.91 6.77
CA LEU A 75 -9.84 -9.92 5.88
C LEU A 75 -9.62 -11.32 6.43
N SER A 76 -10.61 -12.19 6.27
CA SER A 76 -10.44 -13.61 6.59
C SER A 76 -9.48 -14.33 5.64
N TYR A 77 -9.36 -13.84 4.39
CA TYR A 77 -8.44 -14.31 3.34
C TYR A 77 -8.31 -13.25 2.26
N SER A 78 -7.25 -13.32 1.45
CA SER A 78 -7.06 -12.43 0.30
C SER A 78 -8.22 -12.55 -0.69
N ARG A 79 -8.65 -11.41 -1.24
CA ARG A 79 -9.78 -11.34 -2.18
C ARG A 79 -9.37 -11.51 -3.63
N GLY A 80 -8.07 -11.44 -3.92
CA GLY A 80 -7.54 -11.28 -5.27
C GLY A 80 -7.70 -9.83 -5.75
N LEU A 81 -7.27 -9.56 -6.96
CA LEU A 81 -7.55 -8.28 -7.61
C LEU A 81 -9.05 -8.13 -7.86
N PRO A 82 -9.62 -6.91 -7.69
CA PRO A 82 -11.01 -6.68 -8.06
C PRO A 82 -11.20 -6.90 -9.57
N SER A 83 -12.32 -7.51 -9.95
CA SER A 83 -12.63 -7.74 -11.37
C SER A 83 -12.86 -6.45 -12.17
N ASP A 84 -13.08 -5.35 -11.48
CA ASP A 84 -13.30 -3.99 -11.99
C ASP A 84 -12.15 -3.05 -11.62
N VAL A 85 -10.94 -3.58 -11.39
CA VAL A 85 -9.74 -2.79 -11.15
C VAL A 85 -9.44 -1.86 -12.32
N SER A 86 -8.91 -0.66 -12.05
CA SER A 86 -8.50 0.26 -13.10
C SER A 86 -7.41 -0.38 -13.99
N LYS A 87 -7.39 0.07 -15.24
CA LYS A 87 -6.43 -0.46 -16.21
C LYS A 87 -4.98 -0.22 -15.75
N GLU A 88 -4.72 0.93 -15.19
CA GLU A 88 -3.40 1.34 -14.71
C GLU A 88 -2.90 0.40 -13.61
N VAL A 89 -3.72 0.15 -12.58
CA VAL A 89 -3.35 -0.77 -11.48
C VAL A 89 -3.21 -2.21 -11.99
N TYR A 90 -4.07 -2.63 -12.92
CA TYR A 90 -3.94 -3.94 -13.54
C TYR A 90 -2.62 -4.09 -14.32
N ASP A 91 -2.28 -3.08 -15.14
CA ASP A 91 -1.05 -3.09 -15.93
C ASP A 91 0.20 -3.14 -15.02
N PHE A 92 0.22 -2.39 -13.92
CA PHE A 92 1.30 -2.46 -12.92
C PHE A 92 1.43 -3.86 -12.31
N HIS A 93 0.31 -4.46 -11.90
CA HIS A 93 0.35 -5.79 -11.33
C HIS A 93 0.86 -6.84 -12.33
N GLU A 94 0.45 -6.77 -13.61
CA GLU A 94 0.93 -7.68 -14.66
C GLU A 94 2.41 -7.47 -14.99
N GLN A 95 2.93 -6.24 -14.89
CA GLN A 95 4.37 -6.00 -15.02
C GLN A 95 5.14 -6.78 -13.94
N PHE A 96 4.73 -6.71 -12.67
CA PHE A 96 5.38 -7.45 -11.59
C PHE A 96 5.36 -8.97 -11.79
N LYS A 97 4.31 -9.51 -12.41
CA LYS A 97 4.23 -10.95 -12.72
C LYS A 97 5.10 -11.38 -13.88
N ASN A 98 5.29 -10.49 -14.87
CA ASN A 98 5.98 -10.81 -16.12
C ASN A 98 7.46 -10.42 -16.10
N GLU A 99 7.91 -9.61 -15.17
CA GLU A 99 9.31 -9.39 -14.94
C GLU A 99 9.88 -10.68 -14.36
N ASP A 100 10.48 -11.51 -15.25
CA ASP A 100 11.31 -12.67 -14.92
C ASP A 100 12.55 -12.25 -14.11
N PHE A 101 12.33 -11.50 -13.03
CA PHE A 101 13.34 -11.31 -12.01
C PHE A 101 13.36 -12.59 -11.17
N ASP A 102 14.35 -13.43 -11.41
CA ASP A 102 14.65 -14.61 -10.62
C ASP A 102 14.46 -14.35 -9.12
N GLY A 103 13.29 -14.68 -8.59
CA GLY A 103 13.00 -14.69 -7.17
C GLY A 103 12.05 -13.62 -6.61
N TYR A 104 11.44 -12.75 -7.42
CA TYR A 104 10.37 -11.85 -6.96
C TYR A 104 9.01 -12.54 -7.11
N TRP A 105 8.30 -12.65 -6.01
CA TRP A 105 6.96 -13.24 -5.96
C TRP A 105 5.99 -12.20 -5.44
N SER A 106 4.98 -11.85 -6.22
CA SER A 106 3.84 -11.12 -5.70
C SER A 106 2.79 -12.11 -5.19
N TYR A 107 2.19 -11.81 -4.05
CA TYR A 107 1.15 -12.63 -3.45
C TYR A 107 0.21 -11.79 -2.59
N GLY A 108 -0.91 -12.40 -2.18
CA GLY A 108 -1.84 -11.76 -1.25
C GLY A 108 -2.60 -10.59 -1.86
N GLU A 109 -2.77 -10.59 -3.18
CA GLU A 109 -3.53 -9.57 -3.88
C GLU A 109 -4.89 -9.38 -3.23
N SER A 110 -5.22 -8.14 -2.92
CA SER A 110 -6.47 -7.84 -2.26
C SER A 110 -6.85 -6.36 -2.40
N TYR A 111 -8.00 -6.03 -1.86
CA TYR A 111 -8.47 -4.65 -1.77
C TYR A 111 -9.35 -4.44 -0.55
N LEU A 112 -9.36 -3.21 -0.08
CA LEU A 112 -10.21 -2.75 1.02
C LEU A 112 -10.78 -1.38 0.68
N THR A 113 -12.05 -1.17 0.94
CA THR A 113 -12.65 0.15 0.84
C THR A 113 -12.22 1.02 2.03
N LEU A 114 -12.23 2.32 1.85
CA LEU A 114 -11.98 3.26 2.94
C LEU A 114 -13.01 3.11 4.08
N ALA A 115 -14.24 2.68 3.74
CA ALA A 115 -15.27 2.37 4.72
C ALA A 115 -14.88 1.17 5.60
N GLU A 116 -14.38 0.07 5.00
CA GLU A 116 -13.91 -1.12 5.74
C GLU A 116 -12.72 -0.79 6.64
N LEU A 117 -11.73 -0.06 6.12
CA LEU A 117 -10.57 0.40 6.88
C LEU A 117 -10.98 1.32 8.04
N SER A 118 -11.89 2.27 7.78
CA SER A 118 -12.39 3.18 8.81
C SER A 118 -13.19 2.45 9.88
N SER A 119 -13.97 1.43 9.50
CA SER A 119 -14.71 0.56 10.43
C SER A 119 -13.73 -0.21 11.31
N ALA A 120 -12.67 -0.78 10.74
CA ALA A 120 -11.63 -1.49 11.49
C ALA A 120 -10.99 -0.61 12.56
N LEU A 121 -10.74 0.67 12.29
CA LEU A 121 -10.23 1.62 13.28
C LEU A 121 -11.13 1.79 14.50
N THR A 122 -12.40 1.45 14.44
CA THR A 122 -13.33 1.52 15.58
C THR A 122 -13.24 0.31 16.49
N ASP A 123 -12.75 -0.84 16.00
CA ASP A 123 -12.58 -2.05 16.79
C ASP A 123 -11.33 -1.99 17.68
N ARG A 124 -11.50 -1.41 18.85
CA ARG A 124 -10.44 -1.24 19.86
C ARG A 124 -10.02 -2.53 20.55
N LYS A 125 -10.76 -3.59 20.40
CA LYS A 125 -10.38 -4.92 20.93
C LYS A 125 -9.40 -5.59 19.99
N LYS A 126 -9.67 -5.51 18.69
CA LYS A 126 -8.82 -6.09 17.66
C LYS A 126 -7.59 -5.21 17.36
N TYR A 127 -7.77 -3.89 17.36
CA TYR A 127 -6.70 -2.90 17.09
C TYR A 127 -6.52 -1.96 18.30
N PRO A 128 -5.83 -2.42 19.35
CA PRO A 128 -5.63 -1.61 20.54
C PRO A 128 -4.67 -0.44 20.26
N LYS A 129 -4.94 0.69 20.93
CA LYS A 129 -4.03 1.87 20.89
C LYS A 129 -2.70 1.62 21.60
N TRP A 130 -2.66 0.64 22.49
CA TRP A 130 -1.58 0.48 23.47
C TRP A 130 -1.24 -1.00 23.61
N ILE A 131 -0.01 -1.36 23.25
CA ILE A 131 0.64 -2.57 23.74
C ILE A 131 1.80 -2.09 24.58
N LYS A 132 1.81 -2.46 25.86
CA LYS A 132 2.94 -2.16 26.75
C LYS A 132 4.03 -3.19 26.52
N TYR A 133 5.06 -2.81 25.82
CA TYR A 133 6.30 -3.58 25.78
C TYR A 133 7.22 -3.08 26.89
N ARG A 134 7.65 -3.99 27.77
CA ARG A 134 8.89 -3.75 28.51
C ARG A 134 10.02 -4.16 27.58
N ASP A 135 11.01 -3.27 27.41
CA ASP A 135 12.25 -3.70 26.78
C ASP A 135 12.88 -4.82 27.63
N GLU A 136 13.74 -5.60 27.02
CA GLU A 136 14.45 -6.72 27.68
C GLU A 136 15.28 -6.28 28.91
N PHE A 137 15.48 -4.96 29.11
CA PHE A 137 16.15 -4.35 30.25
C PHE A 137 15.18 -3.78 31.29
N GLY A 138 13.86 -3.85 31.05
CA GLY A 138 12.84 -3.41 31.99
C GLY A 138 12.71 -1.90 32.21
N SER A 139 13.44 -1.07 31.45
CA SER A 139 13.64 0.35 31.73
C SER A 139 12.82 1.32 30.88
N LYS A 140 12.16 0.88 29.80
CA LYS A 140 11.26 1.73 28.99
C LYS A 140 10.01 0.97 28.55
N ILE A 141 8.85 1.58 28.82
CA ILE A 141 7.58 1.14 28.23
C ILE A 141 7.48 1.85 26.88
N LYS A 142 7.65 1.14 25.78
CA LYS A 142 7.23 1.61 24.44
C LYS A 142 5.75 1.28 24.28
N GLU A 143 4.95 2.29 24.10
CA GLU A 143 3.54 2.16 23.76
C GLU A 143 3.41 2.25 22.25
N HIS A 144 3.28 1.11 21.61
CA HIS A 144 2.94 1.01 20.19
C HIS A 144 1.77 0.04 20.06
N GLY A 145 0.80 0.35 19.25
CA GLY A 145 -0.33 -0.54 19.00
C GLY A 145 -0.70 -0.50 17.53
N SER A 146 -1.11 -1.63 17.00
CA SER A 146 -1.57 -1.84 15.62
C SER A 146 -2.61 -0.79 15.14
N TYR A 147 -3.27 -0.12 16.09
CA TYR A 147 -4.14 1.02 15.78
C TYR A 147 -3.41 2.16 15.06
N TRP A 148 -2.19 2.48 15.47
CA TRP A 148 -1.47 3.62 14.90
C TRP A 148 -1.01 3.33 13.48
N ASP A 149 -0.53 2.11 13.22
CA ASP A 149 -0.14 1.69 11.88
C ASP A 149 -1.33 1.70 10.93
N LEU A 150 -2.46 1.15 11.35
CA LEU A 150 -3.70 1.19 10.58
C LEU A 150 -4.22 2.62 10.40
N LYS A 151 -4.14 3.46 11.44
CA LYS A 151 -4.56 4.85 11.37
C LYS A 151 -3.73 5.66 10.38
N ASP A 152 -2.42 5.53 10.42
CA ASP A 152 -1.52 6.25 9.52
C ASP A 152 -1.76 5.83 8.05
N PHE A 153 -2.00 4.54 7.82
CA PHE A 153 -2.38 4.04 6.50
C PHE A 153 -3.72 4.63 6.02
N VAL A 154 -4.74 4.63 6.88
CA VAL A 154 -6.06 5.22 6.56
C VAL A 154 -5.95 6.71 6.29
N ASP A 155 -5.15 7.43 7.08
CA ASP A 155 -4.97 8.87 6.89
C ASP A 155 -4.21 9.18 5.60
N ALA A 156 -3.25 8.34 5.21
CA ALA A 156 -2.60 8.44 3.91
C ALA A 156 -3.58 8.24 2.75
N ILE A 157 -4.45 7.23 2.80
CA ILE A 157 -5.48 7.01 1.78
C ILE A 157 -6.44 8.21 1.70
N ARG A 158 -6.87 8.75 2.83
CA ARG A 158 -7.70 9.96 2.86
C ARG A 158 -7.00 11.17 2.25
N TYR A 159 -5.71 11.34 2.54
CA TYR A 159 -4.93 12.40 1.93
C TYR A 159 -4.91 12.27 0.40
N PHE A 160 -4.65 11.09 -0.13
CA PHE A 160 -4.68 10.83 -1.57
C PHE A 160 -6.07 11.12 -2.17
N THR A 161 -7.12 10.67 -1.50
CA THR A 161 -8.50 10.94 -1.94
C THR A 161 -8.81 12.44 -2.00
N ASN A 162 -8.31 13.22 -1.05
CA ASN A 162 -8.51 14.67 -1.01
C ASN A 162 -7.78 15.43 -2.13
N LEU A 163 -6.75 14.81 -2.73
CA LEU A 163 -6.05 15.38 -3.90
C LEU A 163 -6.81 15.13 -5.22
N VAL A 164 -7.78 14.22 -5.21
CA VAL A 164 -8.62 13.94 -6.39
C VAL A 164 -9.78 14.92 -6.42
N PRO A 165 -10.02 15.63 -7.54
CA PRO A 165 -11.17 16.52 -7.66
C PRO A 165 -12.49 15.78 -7.51
N GLY A 166 -13.30 16.17 -6.56
CA GLY A 166 -14.61 15.57 -6.31
C GLY A 166 -14.89 15.35 -4.82
N VAL A 167 -16.06 14.85 -4.53
CA VAL A 167 -16.45 14.39 -3.18
C VAL A 167 -16.78 12.92 -3.32
N TYR A 168 -16.07 12.08 -2.59
CA TYR A 168 -16.21 10.63 -2.65
C TYR A 168 -16.75 10.09 -1.32
N ASP A 169 -17.73 9.20 -1.41
CA ASP A 169 -18.12 8.38 -0.28
C ASP A 169 -17.02 7.37 0.04
N SER A 170 -16.91 6.96 1.29
CA SER A 170 -15.89 6.01 1.73
C SER A 170 -16.02 4.61 1.10
N ASN A 171 -17.16 4.28 0.50
CA ASN A 171 -17.35 3.07 -0.31
C ASN A 171 -16.92 3.25 -1.77
N ASP A 172 -16.78 4.50 -2.23
CA ASP A 172 -16.29 4.85 -3.56
C ASP A 172 -14.79 5.16 -3.59
N VAL A 173 -14.10 4.81 -2.50
CA VAL A 173 -12.64 4.86 -2.37
C VAL A 173 -12.17 3.49 -1.91
N ARG A 174 -11.18 2.92 -2.59
CA ARG A 174 -10.52 1.69 -2.17
C ARG A 174 -9.01 1.78 -2.33
N VAL A 175 -8.30 0.98 -1.58
CA VAL A 175 -6.89 0.66 -1.82
C VAL A 175 -6.81 -0.75 -2.38
N VAL A 176 -6.09 -0.90 -3.49
CA VAL A 176 -5.72 -2.19 -4.09
C VAL A 176 -4.25 -2.42 -3.73
N PHE A 177 -3.90 -3.60 -3.28
CA PHE A 177 -2.57 -3.89 -2.79
C PHE A 177 -2.17 -5.36 -3.00
N TRP A 178 -0.86 -5.59 -2.96
CA TRP A 178 -0.22 -6.91 -2.91
C TRP A 178 1.10 -6.82 -2.18
N PHE A 179 1.65 -7.98 -1.86
CA PHE A 179 2.94 -8.09 -1.20
C PHE A 179 3.99 -8.63 -2.16
N ASP A 180 5.19 -8.08 -2.09
CA ASP A 180 6.35 -8.46 -2.89
C ASP A 180 7.47 -8.98 -1.98
N CYS A 181 8.18 -10.07 -2.37
CA CYS A 181 9.28 -10.63 -1.59
C CYS A 181 10.40 -11.22 -2.48
#